data_b9cd93ee6d667d311752f2ffe708344b
#
_entry.id   b9cd93ee6d667d311752f2ffe708344b
#
_cell.length_a   1.000
_cell.length_b   1.000
_cell.length_c   1.000
_cell.angle_alpha   90.00
_cell.angle_beta   90.00
_cell.angle_gamma   90.00
#
_symmetry.space_group_name_H-M   'P 1'
#
loop_
_entity.id
_entity.type
_entity.pdbx_description
1 polymer ?
#
loop_
_entity_poly.entity_id
_entity_poly.type
_entity_poly.pdbx_seq_one_letter_code
_entity_poly.pdbx_strand_id
1 'polypeptide(L)'
;VAADPASAPVRIMSVGDSITEGGSSFSNYRPLLAEILRAAGVAFEFVGTRGTADLRHEGYGGKNVEFLAAQVPAHFATNPADIVLLHAGHNHFAEEKPIPGMLTATERLITACRATNPKVIILLAQVIPAGKLPKYSYIPELNATLARLAAKLHTPAQPVIIVDQAAGFDWHTDTIADLVHPNSAGAAKMAQRWFESLKTLPFPPR
;
A
#
# COMPACT_ATOMS: atom_id res chain seq x y z
N VAL A 1 -6.30 31.77 -25.87
CA VAL A 1 -5.33 30.92 -25.15
C VAL A 1 -5.98 29.56 -25.07
N ALA A 2 -5.48 28.57 -25.83
CA ALA A 2 -5.96 27.20 -25.76
C ALA A 2 -5.66 26.68 -24.35
N ALA A 3 -6.67 26.10 -23.69
CA ALA A 3 -6.47 25.38 -22.42
C ALA A 3 -5.47 24.25 -22.66
N ASP A 4 -4.42 24.24 -21.90
CA ASP A 4 -3.46 23.11 -21.84
C ASP A 4 -4.27 21.82 -21.63
N PRO A 5 -4.08 20.75 -22.43
CA PRO A 5 -4.83 19.53 -22.21
C PRO A 5 -4.52 19.06 -20.80
N ALA A 6 -5.54 19.00 -19.93
CA ALA A 6 -5.41 18.58 -18.55
C ALA A 6 -4.60 17.28 -18.53
N SER A 7 -3.46 17.29 -17.85
CA SER A 7 -2.62 16.10 -17.74
C SER A 7 -3.48 14.95 -17.21
N ALA A 8 -3.35 13.76 -17.81
CA ALA A 8 -4.11 12.59 -17.41
C ALA A 8 -3.96 12.35 -15.89
N PRO A 9 -5.02 11.93 -15.19
CA PRO A 9 -4.95 11.67 -13.77
C PRO A 9 -3.90 10.61 -13.47
N VAL A 10 -3.17 10.80 -12.36
CA VAL A 10 -2.20 9.81 -11.88
C VAL A 10 -2.95 8.54 -11.41
N ARG A 11 -2.57 7.42 -11.94
CA ARG A 11 -3.19 6.13 -11.65
C ARG A 11 -2.54 5.48 -10.44
N ILE A 12 -3.30 5.28 -9.37
CA ILE A 12 -2.82 4.77 -8.10
C ILE A 12 -3.48 3.41 -7.81
N MET A 13 -2.68 2.36 -7.59
CA MET A 13 -3.16 1.04 -7.19
C MET A 13 -2.80 0.76 -5.74
N SER A 14 -3.81 0.62 -4.88
CA SER A 14 -3.61 0.16 -3.50
C SER A 14 -3.64 -1.37 -3.46
N VAL A 15 -2.53 -1.98 -3.05
CA VAL A 15 -2.33 -3.43 -2.97
C VAL A 15 -2.11 -3.86 -1.53
N GLY A 16 -2.81 -4.88 -1.07
CA GLY A 16 -2.65 -5.39 0.30
C GLY A 16 -3.69 -6.42 0.71
N ASP A 17 -3.81 -6.58 2.00
CA ASP A 17 -4.75 -7.51 2.66
C ASP A 17 -6.07 -6.82 3.06
N SER A 18 -6.70 -7.29 4.16
CA SER A 18 -7.93 -6.70 4.70
C SER A 18 -7.80 -5.22 5.07
N ILE A 19 -6.63 -4.77 5.51
CA ILE A 19 -6.39 -3.37 5.88
C ILE A 19 -6.48 -2.46 4.63
N THR A 20 -6.10 -2.97 3.47
CA THR A 20 -6.29 -2.30 2.18
C THR A 20 -7.70 -2.51 1.61
N GLU A 21 -8.26 -3.71 1.70
CA GLU A 21 -9.62 -3.99 1.21
C GLU A 21 -10.68 -3.17 1.94
N GLY A 22 -10.55 -3.07 3.27
CA GLY A 22 -11.58 -2.50 4.14
C GLY A 22 -12.66 -3.51 4.51
N GLY A 23 -13.53 -3.11 5.39
CA GLY A 23 -14.64 -3.92 5.86
C GLY A 23 -15.75 -3.07 6.45
N SER A 24 -16.89 -3.68 6.78
CA SER A 24 -18.02 -2.98 7.42
C SER A 24 -17.80 -2.72 8.91
N SER A 25 -16.84 -3.43 9.53
CA SER A 25 -16.60 -3.39 10.99
C SER A 25 -15.36 -2.60 11.39
N PHE A 26 -14.57 -2.11 10.44
CA PHE A 26 -13.35 -1.34 10.70
C PHE A 26 -13.12 -0.27 9.63
N SER A 27 -12.30 0.73 9.94
CA SER A 27 -12.04 1.85 9.04
C SER A 27 -10.96 1.53 8.01
N ASN A 28 -11.06 2.17 6.85
CA ASN A 28 -10.15 2.02 5.73
C ASN A 28 -9.49 3.35 5.39
N TYR A 29 -8.20 3.33 5.10
CA TYR A 29 -7.43 4.54 4.75
C TYR A 29 -7.77 5.10 3.35
N ARG A 30 -8.22 4.28 2.38
CA ARG A 30 -8.38 4.69 0.98
C ARG A 30 -9.42 5.82 0.77
N PRO A 31 -10.63 5.79 1.38
CA PRO A 31 -11.56 6.91 1.28
C PRO A 31 -10.97 8.20 1.82
N LEU A 32 -10.33 8.15 2.98
CA LEU A 32 -9.69 9.31 3.61
C LEU A 32 -8.52 9.85 2.76
N LEU A 33 -7.72 8.96 2.18
CA LEU A 33 -6.66 9.35 1.26
C LEU A 33 -7.24 10.04 0.01
N ALA A 34 -8.35 9.54 -0.53
CA ALA A 34 -9.03 10.17 -1.67
C ALA A 34 -9.50 11.60 -1.33
N GLU A 35 -10.05 11.80 -0.13
CA GLU A 35 -10.46 13.12 0.35
C GLU A 35 -9.27 14.08 0.45
N ILE A 36 -8.16 13.63 1.04
CA ILE A 36 -6.94 14.43 1.19
C ILE A 36 -6.36 14.79 -0.18
N LEU A 37 -6.28 13.85 -1.11
CA LEU A 37 -5.78 14.09 -2.47
C LEU A 37 -6.64 15.09 -3.23
N ARG A 38 -7.97 14.98 -3.13
CA ARG A 38 -8.90 15.95 -3.74
C ARG A 38 -8.73 17.33 -3.14
N ALA A 39 -8.65 17.43 -1.81
CA ALA A 39 -8.44 18.69 -1.12
C ALA A 39 -7.10 19.35 -1.48
N ALA A 40 -6.07 18.55 -1.72
CA ALA A 40 -4.76 19.02 -2.18
C ALA A 40 -4.74 19.35 -3.67
N GLY A 41 -5.86 19.12 -4.37
CA GLY A 41 -5.95 19.45 -5.78
C GLY A 41 -5.24 18.45 -6.70
N VAL A 42 -4.90 17.25 -6.27
CA VAL A 42 -4.27 16.22 -7.10
C VAL A 42 -5.29 15.61 -8.06
N ALA A 43 -4.96 15.55 -9.36
CA ALA A 43 -5.74 14.76 -10.31
C ALA A 43 -5.27 13.30 -10.23
N PHE A 44 -6.13 12.42 -9.74
CA PHE A 44 -5.81 11.00 -9.57
C PHE A 44 -6.99 10.10 -9.92
N GLU A 45 -6.68 8.84 -10.19
CA GLU A 45 -7.62 7.74 -10.35
C GLU A 45 -7.12 6.55 -9.53
N PHE A 46 -7.96 6.00 -8.65
CA PHE A 46 -7.67 4.70 -8.07
C PHE A 46 -8.03 3.58 -9.04
N VAL A 47 -7.07 2.68 -9.30
CA VAL A 47 -7.22 1.57 -10.22
C VAL A 47 -7.11 0.22 -9.52
N GLY A 48 -7.67 -0.81 -10.16
CA GLY A 48 -7.71 -2.17 -9.65
C GLY A 48 -8.95 -2.92 -10.13
N THR A 49 -9.05 -4.19 -9.76
CA THR A 49 -10.17 -5.05 -10.17
C THR A 49 -11.30 -5.11 -9.14
N ARG A 50 -11.04 -4.62 -7.92
CA ARG A 50 -11.96 -4.68 -6.77
C ARG A 50 -12.42 -3.28 -6.37
N GLY A 51 -13.46 -3.21 -5.55
CA GLY A 51 -14.01 -1.96 -5.03
C GLY A 51 -14.99 -1.26 -5.97
N THR A 52 -15.39 -0.05 -5.61
CA THR A 52 -16.28 0.82 -6.42
C THR A 52 -15.46 1.63 -7.43
N ALA A 53 -16.14 2.24 -8.40
CA ALA A 53 -15.49 3.00 -9.47
C ALA A 53 -14.48 4.04 -8.95
N ASP A 54 -14.82 4.76 -7.87
CA ASP A 54 -13.98 5.84 -7.33
C ASP A 54 -12.90 5.38 -6.34
N LEU A 55 -12.97 4.11 -5.88
CA LEU A 55 -12.12 3.55 -4.84
C LEU A 55 -11.63 2.14 -5.19
N ARG A 56 -11.21 1.95 -6.45
CA ARG A 56 -10.65 0.69 -6.93
C ARG A 56 -9.39 0.31 -6.17
N HIS A 57 -9.11 -1.00 -6.07
CA HIS A 57 -7.97 -1.54 -5.34
C HIS A 57 -7.67 -3.00 -5.70
N GLU A 58 -6.54 -3.50 -5.20
CA GLU A 58 -6.13 -4.90 -5.15
C GLU A 58 -5.90 -5.33 -3.68
N GLY A 59 -6.88 -5.05 -2.82
CA GLY A 59 -6.89 -5.51 -1.43
C GLY A 59 -7.66 -6.81 -1.28
N TYR A 60 -7.11 -7.78 -0.54
CA TYR A 60 -7.66 -9.13 -0.38
C TYR A 60 -7.65 -9.54 1.09
N GLY A 61 -8.81 -9.47 1.74
CA GLY A 61 -8.99 -9.83 3.15
C GLY A 61 -8.52 -11.24 3.47
N GLY A 62 -7.73 -11.37 4.54
CA GLY A 62 -7.19 -12.64 4.99
C GLY A 62 -6.09 -13.25 4.11
N LYS A 63 -5.62 -12.54 3.08
CA LYS A 63 -4.56 -13.03 2.19
C LYS A 63 -3.21 -12.45 2.56
N ASN A 64 -2.16 -13.25 2.37
CA ASN A 64 -0.77 -12.89 2.59
C ASN A 64 -0.11 -12.33 1.31
N VAL A 65 1.10 -11.85 1.42
CA VAL A 65 1.82 -11.25 0.28
C VAL A 65 2.15 -12.26 -0.82
N GLU A 66 2.31 -13.53 -0.49
CA GLU A 66 2.54 -14.60 -1.47
C GLU A 66 1.32 -14.77 -2.39
N PHE A 67 0.10 -14.69 -1.83
CA PHE A 67 -1.12 -14.68 -2.62
C PHE A 67 -1.16 -13.44 -3.53
N LEU A 68 -0.83 -12.26 -3.01
CA LEU A 68 -0.80 -11.04 -3.80
C LEU A 68 0.19 -11.14 -4.96
N ALA A 69 1.38 -11.68 -4.71
CA ALA A 69 2.40 -11.89 -5.73
C ALA A 69 2.00 -12.90 -6.82
N ALA A 70 1.01 -13.76 -6.54
CA ALA A 70 0.45 -14.68 -7.53
C ALA A 70 -0.70 -14.06 -8.34
N GLN A 71 -1.51 -13.18 -7.74
CA GLN A 71 -2.75 -12.67 -8.36
C GLN A 71 -2.57 -11.29 -9.01
N VAL A 72 -1.96 -10.35 -8.30
CA VAL A 72 -1.90 -8.94 -8.71
C VAL A 72 -1.19 -8.71 -10.05
N PRO A 73 -0.12 -9.44 -10.42
CA PRO A 73 0.55 -9.22 -11.70
C PRO A 73 -0.38 -9.30 -12.93
N ALA A 74 -1.30 -10.26 -12.96
CA ALA A 74 -2.26 -10.40 -14.07
C ALA A 74 -3.24 -9.21 -14.12
N HIS A 75 -3.71 -8.75 -12.97
CA HIS A 75 -4.59 -7.58 -12.85
C HIS A 75 -3.86 -6.28 -13.20
N PHE A 76 -2.61 -6.15 -12.75
CA PHE A 76 -1.77 -5.00 -13.09
C PHE A 76 -1.47 -4.93 -14.59
N ALA A 77 -1.26 -6.08 -15.26
CA ALA A 77 -1.03 -6.14 -16.69
C ALA A 77 -2.22 -5.61 -17.51
N THR A 78 -3.44 -5.84 -17.03
CA THR A 78 -4.67 -5.35 -17.70
C THR A 78 -5.06 -3.93 -17.28
N ASN A 79 -4.59 -3.48 -16.15
CA ASN A 79 -4.95 -2.19 -15.56
C ASN A 79 -3.75 -1.52 -14.85
N PRO A 80 -2.68 -1.17 -15.60
CA PRO A 80 -1.45 -0.69 -15.00
C PRO A 80 -1.63 0.63 -14.26
N ALA A 81 -0.88 0.82 -13.19
CA ALA A 81 -0.83 2.05 -12.41
C ALA A 81 0.51 2.77 -12.60
N ASP A 82 0.52 4.08 -12.32
CA ASP A 82 1.74 4.89 -12.23
C ASP A 82 2.40 4.72 -10.87
N ILE A 83 1.58 4.54 -9.83
CA ILE A 83 2.02 4.38 -8.44
C ILE A 83 1.31 3.19 -7.81
N VAL A 84 2.07 2.33 -7.13
CA VAL A 84 1.55 1.24 -6.30
C VAL A 84 1.76 1.56 -4.83
N LEU A 85 0.69 1.53 -4.03
CA LEU A 85 0.75 1.60 -2.56
C LEU A 85 0.69 0.16 -2.05
N LEU A 86 1.82 -0.41 -1.64
CA LEU A 86 1.91 -1.80 -1.19
C LEU A 86 1.98 -1.89 0.33
N HIS A 87 0.91 -2.34 0.96
CA HIS A 87 0.82 -2.61 2.39
C HIS A 87 0.41 -4.07 2.62
N ALA A 88 1.38 -4.94 2.78
CA ALA A 88 1.16 -6.38 2.96
C ALA A 88 2.21 -6.96 3.90
N GLY A 89 1.76 -7.47 5.04
CA GLY A 89 2.67 -8.00 6.05
C GLY A 89 1.96 -8.77 7.16
N HIS A 90 0.65 -8.82 7.13
CA HIS A 90 -0.17 -9.61 8.05
C HIS A 90 -0.52 -10.98 7.44
N ASN A 91 -1.35 -11.74 8.16
CA ASN A 91 -1.88 -13.05 7.73
C ASN A 91 -0.85 -14.19 7.67
N HIS A 92 0.19 -14.10 8.50
CA HIS A 92 1.11 -15.18 8.86
C HIS A 92 1.11 -15.40 10.37
N PHE A 93 1.73 -16.48 10.82
CA PHE A 93 2.03 -16.74 12.22
C PHE A 93 3.55 -16.66 12.45
N ALA A 94 3.97 -16.15 13.61
CA ALA A 94 5.39 -16.01 13.94
C ALA A 94 6.14 -17.36 13.90
N GLU A 95 5.47 -18.46 14.28
CA GLU A 95 5.99 -19.81 14.27
C GLU A 95 6.40 -20.30 12.88
N GLU A 96 5.77 -19.76 11.83
CA GLU A 96 6.09 -20.07 10.42
C GLU A 96 7.42 -19.49 9.98
N LYS A 97 8.01 -18.57 10.75
CA LYS A 97 9.19 -17.79 10.36
C LYS A 97 9.02 -17.16 8.96
N PRO A 98 7.96 -16.36 8.75
CA PRO A 98 7.48 -16.06 7.40
C PRO A 98 8.34 -15.05 6.61
N ILE A 99 9.21 -14.30 7.27
CA ILE A 99 9.92 -13.15 6.68
C ILE A 99 10.64 -13.49 5.36
N PRO A 100 11.42 -14.58 5.22
CA PRO A 100 12.12 -14.86 3.97
C PRO A 100 11.15 -15.07 2.78
N GLY A 101 10.05 -15.77 2.99
CA GLY A 101 9.00 -15.98 1.99
C GLY A 101 8.33 -14.68 1.59
N MET A 102 7.97 -13.87 2.59
CA MET A 102 7.35 -12.56 2.39
C MET A 102 8.23 -11.61 1.58
N LEU A 103 9.53 -11.57 1.83
CA LEU A 103 10.47 -10.73 1.07
C LEU A 103 10.57 -11.19 -0.38
N THR A 104 10.69 -12.50 -0.60
CA THR A 104 10.72 -13.09 -1.95
C THR A 104 9.45 -12.75 -2.72
N ALA A 105 8.29 -12.88 -2.08
CA ALA A 105 7.00 -12.55 -2.69
C ALA A 105 6.89 -11.05 -3.00
N THR A 106 7.31 -10.18 -2.08
CA THR A 106 7.32 -8.73 -2.28
C THR A 106 8.22 -8.33 -3.46
N GLU A 107 9.44 -8.85 -3.53
CA GLU A 107 10.38 -8.61 -4.65
C GLU A 107 9.80 -9.10 -5.98
N ARG A 108 9.18 -10.28 -6.00
CA ARG A 108 8.51 -10.84 -7.18
C ARG A 108 7.35 -9.96 -7.65
N LEU A 109 6.51 -9.46 -6.75
CA LEU A 109 5.40 -8.58 -7.09
C LEU A 109 5.91 -7.26 -7.69
N ILE A 110 6.90 -6.63 -7.07
CA ILE A 110 7.52 -5.40 -7.59
C ILE A 110 8.12 -5.62 -8.98
N THR A 111 8.85 -6.72 -9.17
CA THR A 111 9.44 -7.08 -10.46
C THR A 111 8.38 -7.26 -11.55
N ALA A 112 7.26 -7.90 -11.22
CA ALA A 112 6.17 -8.10 -12.16
C ALA A 112 5.46 -6.78 -12.54
N CYS A 113 5.25 -5.87 -11.59
CA CYS A 113 4.73 -4.54 -11.89
C CYS A 113 5.66 -3.77 -12.84
N ARG A 114 6.97 -3.82 -12.59
CA ARG A 114 7.99 -3.18 -13.44
C ARG A 114 8.08 -3.78 -14.84
N ALA A 115 7.84 -5.07 -14.99
CA ALA A 115 7.81 -5.73 -16.29
C ALA A 115 6.67 -5.19 -17.17
N THR A 116 5.55 -4.80 -16.56
CA THR A 116 4.40 -4.21 -17.27
C THR A 116 4.55 -2.69 -17.45
N ASN A 117 4.92 -1.97 -16.39
CA ASN A 117 5.18 -0.54 -16.42
C ASN A 117 6.59 -0.25 -15.86
N PRO A 118 7.60 -0.10 -16.70
CA PRO A 118 8.98 0.17 -16.26
C PRO A 118 9.16 1.47 -15.46
N LYS A 119 8.19 2.38 -15.55
CA LYS A 119 8.20 3.68 -14.84
C LYS A 119 7.38 3.67 -13.54
N VAL A 120 6.77 2.54 -13.16
CA VAL A 120 5.95 2.46 -11.96
C VAL A 120 6.75 2.83 -10.72
N ILE A 121 6.18 3.68 -9.88
CA ILE A 121 6.73 4.03 -8.57
C ILE A 121 6.09 3.11 -7.54
N ILE A 122 6.90 2.46 -6.72
CA ILE A 122 6.41 1.61 -5.63
C ILE A 122 6.59 2.35 -4.30
N LEU A 123 5.50 2.62 -3.62
CA LEU A 123 5.50 3.03 -2.23
C LEU A 123 5.30 1.77 -1.38
N LEU A 124 6.38 1.28 -0.78
CA LEU A 124 6.40 0.05 0.02
C LEU A 124 6.24 0.39 1.50
N ALA A 125 5.17 -0.08 2.12
CA ALA A 125 4.94 0.18 3.54
C ALA A 125 5.82 -0.68 4.46
N GLN A 126 6.40 -0.07 5.49
CA GLN A 126 6.54 -0.76 6.77
C GLN A 126 5.13 -0.84 7.34
N VAL A 127 4.65 -2.07 7.59
CA VAL A 127 3.25 -2.27 7.93
C VAL A 127 2.93 -1.86 9.36
N ILE A 128 1.69 -1.47 9.63
CA ILE A 128 1.24 -1.12 10.97
C ILE A 128 1.45 -2.28 11.95
N PRO A 129 1.82 -2.00 13.22
CA PRO A 129 1.91 -3.03 14.25
C PRO A 129 0.53 -3.59 14.59
N ALA A 130 0.51 -4.83 15.10
CA ALA A 130 -0.70 -5.49 15.55
C ALA A 130 -0.50 -6.11 16.94
N GLY A 131 -1.54 -6.02 17.78
CA GLY A 131 -1.50 -6.45 19.17
C GLY A 131 -1.87 -7.92 19.41
N LYS A 132 -2.20 -8.67 18.35
CA LYS A 132 -2.55 -10.09 18.47
C LYS A 132 -1.29 -10.95 18.59
N LEU A 133 -0.62 -10.80 19.74
CA LEU A 133 0.62 -11.50 20.05
C LEU A 133 0.37 -12.89 20.61
N PRO A 134 1.27 -13.90 20.38
CA PRO A 134 2.53 -13.78 19.65
C PRO A 134 2.40 -13.83 18.11
N LYS A 135 1.20 -14.03 17.57
CA LYS A 135 0.98 -14.22 16.12
C LYS A 135 1.77 -13.22 15.25
N TYR A 136 1.72 -11.94 15.58
CA TYR A 136 2.34 -10.88 14.80
C TYR A 136 3.65 -10.34 15.38
N SER A 137 4.32 -11.09 16.26
CA SER A 137 5.59 -10.65 16.86
C SER A 137 6.74 -10.47 15.86
N TYR A 138 6.61 -10.99 14.64
CA TYR A 138 7.59 -10.82 13.56
C TYR A 138 7.52 -9.45 12.87
N ILE A 139 6.46 -8.66 13.05
CA ILE A 139 6.26 -7.40 12.31
C ILE A 139 7.42 -6.39 12.46
N PRO A 140 7.97 -6.15 13.66
CA PRO A 140 9.11 -5.22 13.78
C PRO A 140 10.32 -5.64 12.95
N GLU A 141 10.66 -6.93 12.93
CA GLU A 141 11.75 -7.46 12.12
C GLU A 141 11.42 -7.42 10.62
N LEU A 142 10.18 -7.75 10.25
CA LEU A 142 9.70 -7.60 8.88
C LEU A 142 9.86 -6.16 8.39
N ASN A 143 9.42 -5.17 9.17
CA ASN A 143 9.49 -3.77 8.81
C ASN A 143 10.95 -3.30 8.59
N ALA A 144 11.87 -3.69 9.47
CA ALA A 144 13.29 -3.42 9.28
C ALA A 144 13.85 -4.07 8.00
N THR A 145 13.32 -5.24 7.63
CA THR A 145 13.79 -5.98 6.45
C THR A 145 13.17 -5.43 5.16
N LEU A 146 11.90 -4.99 5.21
CA LEU A 146 11.26 -4.28 4.08
C LEU A 146 11.98 -2.97 3.74
N ALA A 147 12.45 -2.23 4.75
CA ALA A 147 13.25 -1.03 4.53
C ALA A 147 14.56 -1.35 3.79
N ARG A 148 15.25 -2.44 4.17
CA ARG A 148 16.46 -2.91 3.45
C ARG A 148 16.13 -3.38 2.03
N LEU A 149 15.01 -4.08 1.83
CA LEU A 149 14.56 -4.50 0.51
C LEU A 149 14.25 -3.30 -0.38
N ALA A 150 13.54 -2.30 0.14
CA ALA A 150 13.26 -1.07 -0.61
C ALA A 150 14.56 -0.39 -1.07
N ALA A 151 15.54 -0.24 -0.16
CA ALA A 151 16.84 0.34 -0.49
C ALA A 151 17.61 -0.47 -1.55
N LYS A 152 17.56 -1.81 -1.48
CA LYS A 152 18.16 -2.72 -2.48
C LYS A 152 17.53 -2.54 -3.87
N LEU A 153 16.21 -2.38 -3.93
CA LEU A 153 15.47 -2.34 -5.19
C LEU A 153 15.32 -0.93 -5.78
N HIS A 154 15.58 0.10 -4.98
CA HIS A 154 15.44 1.48 -5.41
C HIS A 154 16.51 1.88 -6.43
N THR A 155 16.07 2.50 -7.52
CA THR A 155 16.93 3.26 -8.43
C THR A 155 16.23 4.56 -8.83
N PRO A 156 16.93 5.60 -9.29
CA PRO A 156 16.29 6.82 -9.77
C PRO A 156 15.31 6.57 -10.93
N ALA A 157 15.59 5.59 -11.79
CA ALA A 157 14.74 5.22 -12.92
C ALA A 157 13.55 4.33 -12.51
N GLN A 158 13.66 3.62 -11.39
CA GLN A 158 12.65 2.68 -10.88
C GLN A 158 12.53 2.81 -9.36
N PRO A 159 11.85 3.88 -8.88
CA PRO A 159 11.79 4.14 -7.45
C PRO A 159 11.04 3.07 -6.68
N VAL A 160 11.64 2.60 -5.56
CA VAL A 160 10.95 1.93 -4.46
C VAL A 160 11.19 2.77 -3.22
N ILE A 161 10.15 3.37 -2.70
CA ILE A 161 10.22 4.31 -1.59
C ILE A 161 9.54 3.69 -0.39
N ILE A 162 10.27 3.61 0.72
CA ILE A 162 9.70 3.10 1.97
C ILE A 162 8.75 4.13 2.59
N VAL A 163 7.60 3.68 3.06
CA VAL A 163 6.63 4.49 3.79
C VAL A 163 6.44 3.89 5.17
N ASP A 164 6.89 4.60 6.18
CA ASP A 164 6.78 4.13 7.57
C ASP A 164 5.36 4.30 8.10
N GLN A 165 4.51 3.31 7.84
CA GLN A 165 3.15 3.26 8.38
C GLN A 165 3.13 2.88 9.87
N ALA A 166 4.22 2.33 10.40
CA ALA A 166 4.32 1.94 11.80
C ALA A 166 4.61 3.13 12.73
N ALA A 167 5.30 4.16 12.24
CA ALA A 167 5.66 5.30 13.07
C ALA A 167 4.44 6.04 13.61
N GLY A 168 4.32 6.13 14.93
CA GLY A 168 3.21 6.79 15.61
C GLY A 168 1.87 6.05 15.53
N PHE A 169 1.86 4.80 15.04
CA PHE A 169 0.71 3.90 15.10
C PHE A 169 0.81 3.03 16.35
N ASP A 170 -0.19 3.14 17.23
CA ASP A 170 -0.31 2.34 18.44
C ASP A 170 -1.54 1.43 18.35
N TRP A 171 -1.33 0.12 18.25
CA TRP A 171 -2.41 -0.83 18.13
C TRP A 171 -3.38 -0.84 19.33
N HIS A 172 -3.01 -0.30 20.50
CA HIS A 172 -3.93 -0.17 21.63
C HIS A 172 -5.01 0.91 21.39
N THR A 173 -4.67 1.96 20.67
CA THR A 173 -5.54 3.13 20.47
C THR A 173 -6.01 3.30 19.02
N ASP A 174 -5.29 2.74 18.06
CA ASP A 174 -5.51 2.96 16.63
C ASP A 174 -6.19 1.78 15.92
N THR A 175 -6.46 0.68 16.66
CA THR A 175 -7.20 -0.47 16.13
C THR A 175 -8.57 -0.64 16.79
N ILE A 176 -9.42 -1.45 16.18
CA ILE A 176 -10.63 -1.95 16.81
C ILE A 176 -10.31 -3.06 17.82
N ALA A 177 -11.32 -3.62 18.47
CA ALA A 177 -11.16 -4.63 19.52
C ALA A 177 -10.39 -5.91 19.13
N ASP A 178 -10.19 -6.15 17.84
CA ASP A 178 -9.39 -7.30 17.37
C ASP A 178 -7.87 -7.06 17.42
N LEU A 179 -7.44 -5.84 17.72
CA LEU A 179 -6.04 -5.42 17.88
C LEU A 179 -5.21 -5.55 16.58
N VAL A 180 -5.87 -5.53 15.42
CA VAL A 180 -5.26 -5.69 14.09
C VAL A 180 -5.76 -4.63 13.11
N HIS A 181 -7.08 -4.53 12.96
CA HIS A 181 -7.68 -3.65 11.95
C HIS A 181 -7.82 -2.22 12.47
N PRO A 182 -7.51 -1.22 11.64
CA PRO A 182 -7.58 0.19 12.05
C PRO A 182 -8.99 0.61 12.45
N ASN A 183 -9.08 1.39 13.50
CA ASN A 183 -10.24 2.25 13.76
C ASN A 183 -10.11 3.56 12.95
N SER A 184 -11.03 4.51 13.15
CA SER A 184 -11.02 5.78 12.41
C SER A 184 -9.74 6.58 12.61
N ALA A 185 -9.16 6.58 13.83
CA ALA A 185 -7.89 7.28 14.10
C ALA A 185 -6.71 6.62 13.40
N GLY A 186 -6.62 5.27 13.45
CA GLY A 186 -5.59 4.51 12.76
C GLY A 186 -5.67 4.67 11.25
N ALA A 187 -6.88 4.60 10.67
CA ALA A 187 -7.08 4.80 9.24
C ALA A 187 -6.68 6.22 8.79
N ALA A 188 -6.97 7.25 9.61
CA ALA A 188 -6.57 8.62 9.32
C ALA A 188 -5.04 8.78 9.34
N LYS A 189 -4.35 8.19 10.32
CA LYS A 189 -2.87 8.16 10.36
C LYS A 189 -2.29 7.52 9.11
N MET A 190 -2.83 6.37 8.70
CA MET A 190 -2.39 5.67 7.48
C MET A 190 -2.61 6.52 6.22
N ALA A 191 -3.77 7.13 6.07
CA ALA A 191 -4.07 8.00 4.93
C ALA A 191 -3.11 9.18 4.86
N GLN A 192 -2.84 9.83 5.99
CA GLN A 192 -1.90 10.94 6.08
C GLN A 192 -0.47 10.51 5.69
N ARG A 193 0.00 9.34 6.16
CA ARG A 193 1.33 8.80 5.80
C ARG A 193 1.46 8.52 4.31
N TRP A 194 0.45 7.94 3.70
CA TRP A 194 0.43 7.75 2.25
C TRP A 194 0.49 9.10 1.52
N PHE A 195 -0.32 10.06 1.95
CA PHE A 195 -0.32 11.39 1.33
C PHE A 195 1.03 12.10 1.47
N GLU A 196 1.67 12.07 2.65
CA GLU A 196 2.99 12.66 2.86
C GLU A 196 4.05 12.10 1.90
N SER A 197 3.98 10.81 1.59
CA SER A 197 4.87 10.19 0.62
C SER A 197 4.50 10.55 -0.81
N LEU A 198 3.21 10.53 -1.14
CA LEU A 198 2.72 10.87 -2.47
C LEU A 198 3.07 12.32 -2.85
N LYS A 199 2.92 13.29 -1.96
CA LYS A 199 3.21 14.71 -2.25
C LYS A 199 4.67 15.00 -2.58
N THR A 200 5.59 14.10 -2.24
CA THR A 200 7.02 14.24 -2.60
C THR A 200 7.32 13.81 -4.03
N LEU A 201 6.36 13.14 -4.68
CA LEU A 201 6.52 12.64 -6.04
C LEU A 201 6.23 13.76 -7.05
N PRO A 202 6.88 13.71 -8.23
CA PRO A 202 6.58 14.66 -9.30
C PRO A 202 5.21 14.34 -9.91
N PHE A 203 4.16 14.88 -9.32
CA PHE A 203 2.87 14.93 -10.00
C PHE A 203 2.95 15.94 -11.17
N PRO A 204 2.37 15.64 -12.33
CA PRO A 204 2.29 16.64 -13.38
C PRO A 204 1.60 17.90 -12.83
N PRO A 205 2.17 19.10 -13.03
CA PRO A 205 1.56 20.34 -12.57
C PRO A 205 0.17 20.50 -13.23
N ARG A 206 -0.76 21.06 -12.48
CA ARG A 206 -2.08 21.47 -12.97
C ARG A 206 -1.98 22.68 -13.87
#